data_c1fbb756368859f87910a6c137c7f3fc
#
_entry.id   c1fbb756368859f87910a6c137c7f3fc
#
_cell.length_a   1.000
_cell.length_b   1.000
_cell.length_c   1.000
_cell.angle_alpha   90.00
_cell.angle_beta   90.00
_cell.angle_gamma   90.00
#
_symmetry.space_group_name_H-M   'P 1'
#
loop_
_entity.id
_entity.type
_entity.pdbx_description
1 polymer ?
#
loop_
_entity_poly.entity_id
_entity_poly.type
_entity_poly.pdbx_seq_one_letter_code
_entity_poly.pdbx_strand_id
1 'polypeptide(L)'
;YAFNTDTYEEIFTLPVSQVGGKKYYAVTFGDVRLVVLYVTNMWRTPSLAPNARGKYKECDRTLNTPENWGYGQHIFEPIQPGSTQYQWLESELNSVEFKQAKYKVVMLHHPLHTLGDNIVPAYTNPRQIIERDADGNITAVRYEYPKEQDYLSRDIVPLLEKSGVQLVLYGHSHLWNRFVSPNGTHYLETSNVGNSYGAALEEKQRPVPNGYQEEYTSIGDPYGLDPILPAIAPLFG
;
A
#
# COMPACT_ATOMS: atom_id res chain seq x y z
N TYR A 1 3.88 -0.78 -22.31
CA TYR A 1 4.57 -1.50 -21.24
C TYR A 1 3.72 -2.70 -20.85
N ALA A 2 4.26 -3.92 -20.96
CA ALA A 2 3.65 -5.08 -20.35
C ALA A 2 4.20 -5.15 -18.92
N PHE A 3 3.37 -4.84 -17.94
CA PHE A 3 3.74 -5.08 -16.56
C PHE A 3 3.15 -6.42 -16.15
N ASN A 4 4.02 -7.33 -15.82
CA ASN A 4 3.68 -8.62 -15.26
C ASN A 4 4.71 -8.97 -14.18
N THR A 5 4.50 -10.04 -13.48
CA THR A 5 5.39 -10.51 -12.43
C THR A 5 6.45 -11.49 -12.94
N ASP A 6 6.49 -11.79 -14.23
CA ASP A 6 7.34 -12.86 -14.79
C ASP A 6 8.82 -12.65 -14.45
N THR A 7 9.35 -11.45 -14.74
CA THR A 7 10.76 -11.14 -14.42
C THR A 7 11.07 -11.26 -12.92
N TYR A 8 10.16 -10.83 -12.07
CA TYR A 8 10.30 -10.98 -10.62
C TYR A 8 10.32 -12.46 -10.23
N GLU A 9 9.42 -13.25 -10.79
CA GLU A 9 9.31 -14.67 -10.50
C GLU A 9 10.48 -15.49 -11.05
N GLU A 10 11.10 -15.03 -12.15
CA GLU A 10 12.32 -15.63 -12.69
C GLU A 10 13.58 -15.32 -11.88
N ILE A 11 13.71 -14.06 -11.41
CA ILE A 11 14.91 -13.61 -10.70
C ILE A 11 14.96 -14.15 -9.27
N PHE A 12 13.81 -14.17 -8.58
CA PHE A 12 13.77 -14.52 -7.16
C PHE A 12 13.31 -15.95 -6.92
N THR A 13 14.12 -16.70 -6.17
CA THR A 13 13.72 -18.02 -5.63
C THR A 13 12.98 -17.81 -4.32
N LEU A 14 11.66 -17.75 -4.38
CA LEU A 14 10.78 -17.50 -3.25
C LEU A 14 9.92 -18.71 -2.96
N PRO A 15 9.38 -18.84 -1.74
CA PRO A 15 8.32 -19.81 -1.45
C PRO A 15 7.13 -19.60 -2.38
N VAL A 16 6.38 -20.65 -2.62
CA VAL A 16 5.24 -20.66 -3.54
C VAL A 16 3.99 -21.02 -2.77
N SER A 17 2.98 -20.17 -2.78
CA SER A 17 1.65 -20.55 -2.33
C SER A 17 0.85 -21.19 -3.46
N GLN A 18 -0.12 -22.05 -3.09
CA GLN A 18 -0.93 -22.75 -4.09
C GLN A 18 -1.74 -21.81 -5.00
N VAL A 19 -2.16 -20.67 -4.50
CA VAL A 19 -3.03 -19.72 -5.20
C VAL A 19 -2.33 -18.42 -5.61
N GLY A 20 -1.28 -18.01 -4.90
CA GLY A 20 -0.57 -16.74 -5.13
C GLY A 20 0.75 -16.88 -5.87
N GLY A 21 1.20 -18.09 -6.14
CA GLY A 21 2.53 -18.29 -6.68
C GLY A 21 3.60 -17.71 -5.77
N LYS A 22 4.52 -16.92 -6.33
CA LYS A 22 5.56 -16.20 -5.57
C LYS A 22 5.13 -14.80 -5.12
N LYS A 23 3.92 -14.36 -5.43
CA LYS A 23 3.45 -13.00 -5.12
C LYS A 23 3.09 -12.83 -3.64
N TYR A 24 2.41 -13.82 -3.08
CA TYR A 24 2.12 -13.86 -1.65
C TYR A 24 2.26 -15.29 -1.13
N TYR A 25 2.89 -15.43 0.01
CA TYR A 25 3.29 -16.73 0.56
C TYR A 25 3.55 -16.63 2.06
N ALA A 26 3.73 -17.77 2.69
CA ALA A 26 4.19 -17.84 4.06
C ALA A 26 5.32 -18.86 4.21
N VAL A 27 6.24 -18.59 5.15
CA VAL A 27 7.41 -19.44 5.42
C VAL A 27 7.73 -19.44 6.90
N THR A 28 8.25 -20.54 7.37
CA THR A 28 8.71 -20.69 8.76
C THR A 28 10.24 -20.74 8.82
N PHE A 29 10.81 -19.92 9.67
CA PHE A 29 12.22 -19.93 10.02
C PHE A 29 12.36 -20.11 11.54
N GLY A 30 12.67 -21.30 11.99
CA GLY A 30 12.69 -21.61 13.42
C GLY A 30 11.36 -21.27 14.08
N ASP A 31 11.37 -20.37 15.04
CA ASP A 31 10.18 -19.94 15.79
C ASP A 31 9.37 -18.84 15.08
N VAL A 32 9.84 -18.36 13.92
CA VAL A 32 9.21 -17.24 13.21
C VAL A 32 8.35 -17.75 12.06
N ARG A 33 7.09 -17.35 12.02
CA ARG A 33 6.23 -17.46 10.84
C ARG A 33 6.16 -16.11 10.16
N LEU A 34 6.69 -16.02 8.94
CA LEU A 34 6.64 -14.86 8.08
C LEU A 34 5.55 -15.05 7.03
N VAL A 35 4.62 -14.12 6.97
CA VAL A 35 3.56 -14.05 5.95
C VAL A 35 3.84 -12.83 5.08
N VAL A 36 3.96 -13.03 3.78
CA VAL A 36 4.21 -11.97 2.80
C VAL A 36 2.95 -11.75 1.98
N LEU A 37 2.51 -10.50 1.91
CA LEU A 37 1.33 -10.07 1.15
C LEU A 37 1.74 -9.26 -0.07
N TYR A 38 1.00 -9.42 -1.15
CA TYR A 38 1.18 -8.66 -2.37
C TYR A 38 0.22 -7.47 -2.39
N VAL A 39 0.69 -6.32 -1.92
CA VAL A 39 -0.08 -5.08 -1.82
C VAL A 39 0.60 -4.01 -2.66
N THR A 40 0.18 -3.85 -3.91
CA THR A 40 0.79 -2.93 -4.89
C THR A 40 -0.25 -2.19 -5.71
N ASN A 41 -1.45 -2.00 -5.18
CA ASN A 41 -2.52 -1.31 -5.89
C ASN A 41 -2.32 0.21 -5.83
N MET A 42 -1.47 0.72 -6.71
CA MET A 42 -1.15 2.14 -6.77
C MET A 42 -1.39 2.71 -8.17
N TRP A 43 -2.24 3.72 -8.25
CA TRP A 43 -2.57 4.42 -9.48
C TRP A 43 -1.83 5.75 -9.58
N ARG A 44 -1.33 6.05 -10.77
CA ARG A 44 -0.70 7.33 -11.03
C ARG A 44 -1.33 7.96 -12.26
N THR A 45 -1.78 9.19 -12.11
CA THR A 45 -2.32 9.96 -13.21
C THR A 45 -1.22 10.27 -14.21
N PRO A 46 -1.38 9.91 -15.50
CA PRO A 46 -0.45 10.31 -16.53
C PRO A 46 -0.58 11.80 -16.83
N SER A 47 0.48 12.39 -17.39
CA SER A 47 0.43 13.76 -17.87
C SER A 47 -0.31 13.84 -19.21
N LEU A 48 -1.24 14.77 -19.32
CA LEU A 48 -1.92 15.12 -20.58
C LEU A 48 -1.09 16.06 -21.47
N ALA A 49 -0.01 16.65 -20.97
CA ALA A 49 0.83 17.54 -21.74
C ALA A 49 1.55 16.80 -22.88
N PRO A 50 1.46 17.29 -24.15
CA PRO A 50 2.02 16.57 -25.30
C PRO A 50 3.53 16.29 -25.21
N ASN A 51 4.25 17.19 -24.56
CA ASN A 51 5.69 17.12 -24.39
C ASN A 51 6.15 16.60 -23.03
N ALA A 52 5.22 16.09 -22.21
CA ALA A 52 5.59 15.56 -20.91
C ALA A 52 6.53 14.36 -21.07
N ARG A 53 7.63 14.37 -20.33
CA ARG A 53 8.57 13.26 -20.24
C ARG A 53 8.39 12.58 -18.90
N GLY A 54 8.48 11.26 -18.91
CA GLY A 54 8.44 10.51 -17.67
C GLY A 54 7.78 9.14 -17.80
N LYS A 55 7.91 8.37 -16.76
CA LYS A 55 7.44 6.97 -16.71
C LYS A 55 5.92 6.81 -16.60
N TYR A 56 5.19 7.89 -16.44
CA TYR A 56 3.73 7.90 -16.27
C TYR A 56 3.00 8.54 -17.46
N LYS A 57 3.59 8.47 -18.64
CA LYS A 57 2.95 8.93 -19.89
C LYS A 57 2.19 7.78 -20.53
N GLU A 58 0.93 8.02 -20.82
CA GLU A 58 0.15 7.10 -21.66
C GLU A 58 0.62 7.16 -23.12
N CYS A 59 0.41 6.09 -23.84
CA CYS A 59 0.68 6.09 -25.27
C CYS A 59 -0.41 6.84 -26.04
N ASP A 60 -0.05 7.34 -27.22
CA ASP A 60 -0.95 8.17 -28.03
C ASP A 60 -2.29 7.46 -28.36
N ARG A 61 -2.28 6.13 -28.45
CA ARG A 61 -3.49 5.34 -28.70
C ARG A 61 -4.51 5.37 -27.57
N THR A 62 -4.05 5.49 -26.33
CA THR A 62 -4.90 5.43 -25.14
C THR A 62 -5.16 6.79 -24.52
N LEU A 63 -4.50 7.83 -25.04
CA LEU A 63 -4.57 9.16 -24.44
C LEU A 63 -6.01 9.70 -24.31
N ASN A 64 -6.87 9.36 -25.26
CA ASN A 64 -8.27 9.78 -25.29
C ASN A 64 -9.25 8.77 -24.66
N THR A 65 -8.74 7.66 -24.14
CA THR A 65 -9.52 6.58 -23.51
C THR A 65 -9.05 6.33 -22.09
N PRO A 66 -9.38 7.23 -21.16
CA PRO A 66 -8.90 7.15 -19.76
C PRO A 66 -9.24 5.84 -19.06
N GLU A 67 -10.29 5.17 -19.50
CA GLU A 67 -10.70 3.86 -19.00
C GLU A 67 -9.63 2.77 -19.22
N ASN A 68 -8.75 2.99 -20.19
CA ASN A 68 -7.64 2.10 -20.49
C ASN A 68 -6.30 2.58 -19.94
N TRP A 69 -6.30 3.70 -19.22
CA TRP A 69 -5.08 4.22 -18.63
C TRP A 69 -4.61 3.34 -17.48
N GLY A 70 -3.32 3.39 -17.26
CA GLY A 70 -2.71 2.60 -16.23
C GLY A 70 -2.50 1.14 -16.59
N TYR A 71 -3.04 0.68 -17.71
CA TYR A 71 -2.72 -0.67 -18.17
C TYR A 71 -1.20 -0.79 -18.39
N GLY A 72 -0.60 -1.64 -17.61
CA GLY A 72 0.86 -1.76 -17.57
C GLY A 72 1.56 -0.75 -16.66
N GLN A 73 0.85 0.13 -15.97
CA GLN A 73 1.39 0.94 -14.88
C GLN A 73 1.10 0.33 -13.50
N HIS A 74 0.23 -0.67 -13.45
CA HIS A 74 -0.23 -1.29 -12.21
C HIS A 74 -0.05 -2.79 -12.29
N ILE A 75 0.61 -3.31 -11.29
CA ILE A 75 0.59 -4.72 -10.97
C ILE A 75 -0.09 -4.82 -9.63
N PHE A 76 -1.24 -5.42 -9.57
CA PHE A 76 -1.96 -5.56 -8.32
C PHE A 76 -2.69 -6.89 -8.20
N GLU A 77 -2.88 -7.28 -6.97
CA GLU A 77 -3.65 -8.44 -6.58
C GLU A 77 -4.75 -7.95 -5.64
N PRO A 78 -6.01 -8.27 -5.87
CA PRO A 78 -7.08 -7.90 -4.96
C PRO A 78 -6.82 -8.43 -3.54
N ILE A 79 -7.09 -7.60 -2.54
CA ILE A 79 -6.90 -7.97 -1.12
C ILE A 79 -8.16 -7.70 -0.26
N GLN A 80 -9.24 -7.22 -0.87
CA GLN A 80 -10.51 -7.02 -0.17
C GLN A 80 -11.12 -8.36 0.27
N PRO A 81 -12.00 -8.33 1.25
CA PRO A 81 -12.76 -9.50 1.67
C PRO A 81 -13.41 -10.23 0.49
N GLY A 82 -13.25 -11.55 0.43
CA GLY A 82 -13.74 -12.39 -0.66
C GLY A 82 -12.76 -12.55 -1.83
N SER A 83 -11.68 -11.77 -1.91
CA SER A 83 -10.63 -12.02 -2.91
C SER A 83 -9.83 -13.28 -2.60
N THR A 84 -9.16 -13.82 -3.63
CA THR A 84 -8.32 -15.01 -3.48
C THR A 84 -7.21 -14.81 -2.45
N GLN A 85 -6.56 -13.64 -2.46
CA GLN A 85 -5.50 -13.34 -1.51
C GLN A 85 -6.04 -13.20 -0.08
N TYR A 86 -7.21 -12.56 0.10
CA TYR A 86 -7.82 -12.44 1.42
C TYR A 86 -8.21 -13.80 2.00
N GLN A 87 -8.86 -14.65 1.20
CA GLN A 87 -9.24 -16.00 1.63
C GLN A 87 -8.01 -16.86 1.98
N TRP A 88 -6.95 -16.74 1.17
CA TRP A 88 -5.68 -17.38 1.48
C TRP A 88 -5.10 -16.86 2.80
N LEU A 89 -5.10 -15.55 3.03
CA LEU A 89 -4.62 -14.96 4.27
C LEU A 89 -5.41 -15.46 5.47
N GLU A 90 -6.74 -15.49 5.40
CA GLU A 90 -7.57 -16.06 6.47
C GLU A 90 -7.21 -17.51 6.76
N SER A 91 -7.01 -18.31 5.72
CA SER A 91 -6.59 -19.71 5.84
C SER A 91 -5.21 -19.82 6.49
N GLU A 92 -4.25 -19.02 6.05
CA GLU A 92 -2.88 -19.00 6.59
C GLU A 92 -2.88 -18.62 8.08
N LEU A 93 -3.57 -17.54 8.45
CA LEU A 93 -3.66 -17.09 9.86
C LEU A 93 -4.36 -18.13 10.77
N ASN A 94 -5.13 -19.06 10.18
CA ASN A 94 -5.75 -20.17 10.89
C ASN A 94 -4.96 -21.47 10.83
N SER A 95 -3.86 -21.53 10.09
CA SER A 95 -3.02 -22.71 9.95
C SER A 95 -2.39 -23.15 11.27
N VAL A 96 -1.99 -24.42 11.33
CA VAL A 96 -1.28 -24.96 12.49
C VAL A 96 0.08 -24.28 12.63
N GLU A 97 0.79 -24.10 11.53
CA GLU A 97 2.11 -23.48 11.46
C GLU A 97 2.08 -22.05 11.99
N PHE A 98 1.08 -21.27 11.59
CA PHE A 98 0.92 -19.90 12.08
C PHE A 98 0.58 -19.87 13.58
N LYS A 99 -0.37 -20.70 14.01
CA LYS A 99 -0.81 -20.73 15.41
C LYS A 99 0.29 -21.17 16.38
N GLN A 100 1.13 -22.11 15.96
CA GLN A 100 2.23 -22.64 16.77
C GLN A 100 3.48 -21.77 16.77
N ALA A 101 3.63 -20.89 15.80
CA ALA A 101 4.77 -19.99 15.72
C ALA A 101 4.85 -19.08 16.94
N LYS A 102 6.03 -18.96 17.52
CA LYS A 102 6.30 -18.07 18.65
C LYS A 102 6.25 -16.59 18.22
N TYR A 103 6.78 -16.32 17.03
CA TYR A 103 6.83 -14.99 16.44
C TYR A 103 6.05 -14.96 15.12
N LYS A 104 5.09 -14.07 15.02
CA LYS A 104 4.19 -13.92 13.88
C LYS A 104 4.45 -12.57 13.23
N VAL A 105 5.03 -12.60 12.04
CA VAL A 105 5.48 -11.42 11.31
C VAL A 105 4.75 -11.37 9.96
N VAL A 106 4.24 -10.20 9.60
CA VAL A 106 3.64 -9.94 8.29
C VAL A 106 4.48 -8.89 7.56
N MET A 107 4.67 -9.05 6.27
CA MET A 107 5.38 -8.11 5.43
C MET A 107 4.57 -7.76 4.18
N LEU A 108 4.51 -6.48 3.85
CA LEU A 108 3.83 -5.96 2.67
C LEU A 108 4.51 -4.67 2.20
N HIS A 109 4.09 -4.11 1.06
CA HIS A 109 4.74 -2.89 0.56
C HIS A 109 4.09 -1.60 1.06
N HIS A 110 2.77 -1.45 0.91
CA HIS A 110 2.09 -0.22 1.29
C HIS A 110 1.89 -0.11 2.80
N PRO A 111 2.09 1.08 3.37
CA PRO A 111 1.97 1.26 4.81
C PRO A 111 0.52 1.17 5.28
N LEU A 112 0.35 0.57 6.45
CA LEU A 112 -0.92 0.54 7.18
C LEU A 112 -1.04 1.75 8.11
N HIS A 113 0.08 2.18 8.66
CA HIS A 113 0.25 3.38 9.49
C HIS A 113 1.50 4.11 9.04
N THR A 114 1.44 5.44 8.87
CA THR A 114 2.58 6.21 8.37
C THR A 114 2.48 7.69 8.68
N LEU A 115 3.62 8.33 8.81
CA LEU A 115 3.75 9.78 8.80
C LEU A 115 4.03 10.34 7.39
N GLY A 116 4.14 9.49 6.38
CA GLY A 116 4.50 9.92 5.03
C GLY A 116 3.49 10.90 4.42
N ASP A 117 4.00 11.97 3.81
CA ASP A 117 3.19 12.96 3.11
C ASP A 117 2.82 12.55 1.68
N ASN A 118 3.46 11.50 1.16
CA ASN A 118 3.20 10.94 -0.16
C ASN A 118 2.09 9.88 -0.18
N ILE A 119 1.51 9.58 0.98
CA ILE A 119 0.43 8.62 1.13
C ILE A 119 -0.81 9.35 1.60
N VAL A 120 -1.73 9.55 0.71
CA VAL A 120 -3.08 10.01 1.02
C VAL A 120 -3.98 9.64 -0.13
N PRO A 121 -5.00 9.00 0.24
CA PRO A 121 -5.23 8.06 1.32
C PRO A 121 -4.62 6.70 1.02
N ALA A 122 -4.77 5.72 1.90
CA ALA A 122 -4.28 4.38 1.65
C ALA A 122 -4.98 3.73 0.44
N TYR A 123 -4.21 3.03 -0.37
CA TYR A 123 -4.55 2.77 -1.76
C TYR A 123 -5.00 1.35 -2.00
N THR A 124 -6.25 1.06 -1.83
CA THR A 124 -6.69 -0.28 -2.19
C THR A 124 -7.64 -0.32 -3.36
N ASN A 125 -8.45 0.72 -3.55
CA ASN A 125 -9.35 0.78 -4.70
C ASN A 125 -9.67 2.23 -5.08
N PRO A 126 -8.86 2.86 -5.93
CA PRO A 126 -9.08 4.24 -6.33
C PRO A 126 -10.31 4.40 -7.23
N ARG A 127 -10.98 5.53 -7.11
CA ARG A 127 -12.03 5.96 -8.02
C ARG A 127 -11.47 6.94 -9.04
N GLN A 128 -11.56 6.59 -10.33
CA GLN A 128 -11.15 7.46 -11.41
C GLN A 128 -12.19 8.55 -11.65
N ILE A 129 -11.75 9.79 -11.73
CA ILE A 129 -12.56 10.96 -12.08
C ILE A 129 -12.03 11.55 -13.37
N ILE A 130 -12.88 11.64 -14.40
CA ILE A 130 -12.54 12.19 -15.70
C ILE A 130 -13.29 13.51 -15.86
N GLU A 131 -12.56 14.60 -16.05
CA GLU A 131 -13.12 15.91 -16.31
C GLU A 131 -13.00 16.23 -17.80
N ARG A 132 -14.07 16.79 -18.38
CA ARG A 132 -14.15 17.12 -19.80
C ARG A 132 -14.63 18.54 -19.99
N ASP A 133 -14.18 19.19 -21.07
CA ASP A 133 -14.72 20.46 -21.52
C ASP A 133 -16.07 20.33 -22.23
N ALA A 134 -16.62 21.45 -22.67
CA ALA A 134 -17.92 21.49 -23.37
C ALA A 134 -17.89 20.74 -24.71
N ASP A 135 -16.73 20.57 -25.31
CA ASP A 135 -16.52 19.86 -26.57
C ASP A 135 -16.23 18.36 -26.35
N GLY A 136 -16.19 17.91 -25.08
CA GLY A 136 -15.96 16.53 -24.70
C GLY A 136 -14.49 16.13 -24.59
N ASN A 137 -13.55 17.07 -24.78
CA ASN A 137 -12.13 16.79 -24.61
C ASN A 137 -11.77 16.62 -23.14
N ILE A 138 -10.85 15.71 -22.87
CA ILE A 138 -10.35 15.46 -21.51
C ILE A 138 -9.51 16.65 -21.07
N THR A 139 -9.89 17.27 -19.97
CA THR A 139 -9.17 18.40 -19.34
C THR A 139 -8.37 17.97 -18.12
N ALA A 140 -8.87 16.98 -17.39
CA ALA A 140 -8.16 16.38 -16.27
C ALA A 140 -8.58 14.93 -16.03
N VAL A 141 -7.66 14.14 -15.50
CA VAL A 141 -7.95 12.83 -14.93
C VAL A 141 -7.25 12.74 -13.58
N ARG A 142 -8.01 12.42 -12.55
CA ARG A 142 -7.51 12.25 -11.19
C ARG A 142 -8.05 11.00 -10.57
N TYR A 143 -7.38 10.54 -9.54
CA TYR A 143 -7.83 9.39 -8.76
C TYR A 143 -8.15 9.86 -7.34
N GLU A 144 -9.30 9.47 -6.86
CA GLU A 144 -9.73 9.65 -5.49
C GLU A 144 -9.69 8.31 -4.78
N TYR A 145 -9.43 8.35 -3.48
CA TYR A 145 -9.26 7.15 -2.66
C TYR A 145 -10.21 7.22 -1.47
N PRO A 146 -11.51 6.94 -1.66
CA PRO A 146 -12.49 6.98 -0.59
C PRO A 146 -12.09 6.06 0.57
N LYS A 147 -12.25 6.51 1.79
CA LYS A 147 -11.83 5.76 2.98
C LYS A 147 -12.55 4.42 3.11
N GLU A 148 -13.78 4.34 2.66
CA GLU A 148 -14.54 3.09 2.59
C GLU A 148 -13.93 2.04 1.63
N GLN A 149 -13.05 2.46 0.73
CA GLN A 149 -12.31 1.59 -0.18
C GLN A 149 -10.92 1.21 0.34
N ASP A 150 -10.55 1.67 1.52
CA ASP A 150 -9.31 1.30 2.18
C ASP A 150 -9.45 -0.04 2.91
N TYR A 151 -9.31 -1.09 2.15
CA TYR A 151 -9.41 -2.45 2.67
C TYR A 151 -8.25 -2.83 3.60
N LEU A 152 -7.09 -2.16 3.48
CA LEU A 152 -5.96 -2.43 4.36
C LEU A 152 -6.30 -2.10 5.80
N SER A 153 -6.73 -0.88 6.05
CA SER A 153 -7.03 -0.43 7.41
C SER A 153 -8.37 -0.94 7.92
N ARG A 154 -9.35 -1.09 7.03
CA ARG A 154 -10.69 -1.54 7.44
C ARG A 154 -10.76 -3.04 7.70
N ASP A 155 -10.09 -3.85 6.88
CA ASP A 155 -10.28 -5.30 6.89
C ASP A 155 -9.00 -6.06 7.27
N ILE A 156 -7.83 -5.67 6.73
CA ILE A 156 -6.58 -6.40 6.98
C ILE A 156 -6.02 -6.12 8.36
N VAL A 157 -5.93 -4.86 8.77
CA VAL A 157 -5.42 -4.50 10.12
C VAL A 157 -6.17 -5.24 11.23
N PRO A 158 -7.52 -5.19 11.29
CA PRO A 158 -8.25 -5.92 12.34
C PRO A 158 -8.06 -7.44 12.26
N LEU A 159 -7.94 -8.00 11.06
CA LEU A 159 -7.70 -9.43 10.86
C LEU A 159 -6.33 -9.85 11.42
N LEU A 160 -5.27 -9.08 11.13
CA LEU A 160 -3.92 -9.35 11.62
C LEU A 160 -3.84 -9.24 13.14
N GLU A 161 -4.40 -8.18 13.71
CA GLU A 161 -4.40 -7.94 15.15
C GLU A 161 -5.17 -9.04 15.91
N LYS A 162 -6.36 -9.39 15.43
CA LYS A 162 -7.17 -10.48 16.00
C LYS A 162 -6.45 -11.82 15.95
N SER A 163 -5.60 -12.03 14.96
CA SER A 163 -4.83 -13.28 14.77
C SER A 163 -3.55 -13.31 15.61
N GLY A 164 -3.24 -12.23 16.34
CA GLY A 164 -2.07 -12.15 17.22
C GLY A 164 -0.76 -11.91 16.45
N VAL A 165 -0.82 -11.25 15.30
CA VAL A 165 0.39 -10.75 14.62
C VAL A 165 1.11 -9.77 15.54
N GLN A 166 2.41 -9.97 15.71
CA GLN A 166 3.21 -9.15 16.62
C GLN A 166 3.95 -8.03 15.91
N LEU A 167 4.29 -8.23 14.64
CA LEU A 167 5.05 -7.26 13.86
C LEU A 167 4.55 -7.22 12.41
N VAL A 168 4.29 -6.02 11.91
CA VAL A 168 4.04 -5.76 10.49
C VAL A 168 5.14 -4.86 9.94
N LEU A 169 5.82 -5.34 8.90
CA LEU A 169 6.90 -4.64 8.20
C LEU A 169 6.40 -4.12 6.86
N TYR A 170 6.71 -2.88 6.55
CA TYR A 170 6.33 -2.28 5.25
C TYR A 170 7.28 -1.14 4.86
N GLY A 171 6.99 -0.52 3.72
CA GLY A 171 7.82 0.53 3.15
C GLY A 171 7.01 1.63 2.47
N HIS A 172 7.45 2.07 1.29
CA HIS A 172 6.81 2.99 0.37
C HIS A 172 7.05 4.48 0.62
N SER A 173 6.81 5.02 1.81
CA SER A 173 6.94 6.46 2.04
C SER A 173 8.37 6.95 2.24
N HIS A 174 9.35 6.04 2.16
CA HIS A 174 10.77 6.36 2.31
C HIS A 174 11.11 7.02 3.65
N LEU A 175 10.35 6.66 4.66
CA LEU A 175 10.57 7.04 6.04
C LEU A 175 10.86 5.82 6.89
N TRP A 176 11.41 6.06 8.06
CA TRP A 176 11.45 5.10 9.14
C TRP A 176 10.51 5.59 10.24
N ASN A 177 9.47 4.86 10.52
CA ASN A 177 8.55 5.18 11.60
C ASN A 177 7.92 3.95 12.23
N ARG A 178 7.50 4.08 13.49
CA ARG A 178 6.99 2.99 14.32
C ARG A 178 5.69 3.38 14.98
N PHE A 179 4.79 2.39 15.02
CA PHE A 179 3.53 2.51 15.76
C PHE A 179 3.29 1.24 16.57
N VAL A 180 2.49 1.32 17.61
CA VAL A 180 1.96 0.16 18.32
C VAL A 180 0.46 0.35 18.47
N SER A 181 -0.31 -0.63 18.01
CA SER A 181 -1.74 -0.59 18.20
C SER A 181 -2.13 -0.87 19.67
N PRO A 182 -3.34 -0.52 20.07
CA PRO A 182 -3.86 -0.86 21.39
C PRO A 182 -3.84 -2.38 21.68
N ASN A 183 -3.86 -3.20 20.64
CA ASN A 183 -3.79 -4.66 20.75
C ASN A 183 -2.35 -5.21 20.84
N GLY A 184 -1.34 -4.32 20.81
CA GLY A 184 0.07 -4.68 20.94
C GLY A 184 0.76 -5.08 19.66
N THR A 185 0.12 -4.96 18.49
CA THR A 185 0.78 -5.18 17.21
C THR A 185 1.71 -4.01 16.88
N HIS A 186 2.96 -4.32 16.57
CA HIS A 186 3.94 -3.35 16.13
C HIS A 186 3.86 -3.15 14.62
N TYR A 187 3.81 -1.90 14.20
CA TYR A 187 3.86 -1.47 12.80
C TYR A 187 5.16 -0.72 12.56
N LEU A 188 5.97 -1.22 11.65
CA LEU A 188 7.30 -0.67 11.40
C LEU A 188 7.52 -0.43 9.91
N GLU A 189 7.63 0.83 9.54
CA GLU A 189 8.04 1.24 8.22
C GLU A 189 9.57 1.33 8.14
N THR A 190 10.15 0.58 7.20
CA THR A 190 11.61 0.46 7.03
C THR A 190 12.02 0.75 5.59
N SER A 191 11.57 1.85 5.07
CA SER A 191 11.86 2.26 3.69
C SER A 191 13.28 2.81 3.52
N ASN A 192 13.67 3.02 2.26
CA ASN A 192 14.88 3.73 1.91
C ASN A 192 14.80 5.20 2.33
N VAL A 193 15.48 5.56 3.40
CA VAL A 193 15.51 6.93 3.94
C VAL A 193 16.43 7.88 3.18
N GLY A 194 17.23 7.37 2.23
CA GLY A 194 18.13 8.19 1.41
C GLY A 194 17.44 9.02 0.32
N ASN A 195 16.17 8.73 0.02
CA ASN A 195 15.32 9.49 -0.90
C ASN A 195 13.97 9.72 -0.23
N SER A 196 14.00 10.39 0.90
CA SER A 196 12.83 10.58 1.75
C SER A 196 11.82 11.55 1.12
N TYR A 197 10.55 11.22 1.26
CA TYR A 197 9.48 12.20 1.21
C TYR A 197 9.42 12.96 2.54
N GLY A 198 8.42 13.78 2.74
CA GLY A 198 8.28 14.47 4.00
C GLY A 198 7.41 13.69 4.99
N ALA A 199 7.63 13.94 6.26
CA ALA A 199 6.70 13.53 7.29
C ALA A 199 5.58 14.57 7.44
N ALA A 200 4.34 14.11 7.49
CA ALA A 200 3.19 14.97 7.75
C ALA A 200 3.09 15.28 9.25
N LEU A 201 3.98 16.14 9.72
CA LEU A 201 4.11 16.57 11.11
C LEU A 201 4.11 18.08 11.20
N GLU A 202 3.54 18.62 12.27
CA GLU A 202 3.53 20.03 12.58
C GLU A 202 2.95 20.89 11.43
N GLU A 203 3.76 21.75 10.84
CA GLU A 203 3.35 22.62 9.74
C GLU A 203 3.25 21.93 8.39
N LYS A 204 3.89 20.76 8.23
CA LYS A 204 3.90 20.03 6.98
C LYS A 204 2.69 19.11 6.89
N GLN A 205 1.72 19.55 6.12
CA GLN A 205 0.49 18.81 5.90
C GLN A 205 0.59 17.90 4.66
N ARG A 206 -0.04 16.75 4.77
CA ARG A 206 -0.26 15.86 3.63
C ARG A 206 -1.42 16.40 2.79
N PRO A 207 -1.35 16.31 1.46
CA PRO A 207 -2.46 16.73 0.61
C PRO A 207 -3.65 15.77 0.78
N VAL A 208 -4.81 16.30 1.12
CA VAL A 208 -6.04 15.55 1.18
C VAL A 208 -6.90 15.90 -0.03
N PRO A 209 -7.43 14.93 -0.79
CA PRO A 209 -8.27 15.20 -1.95
C PRO A 209 -9.52 16.01 -1.57
N ASN A 210 -9.95 16.89 -2.48
CA ASN A 210 -11.18 17.66 -2.29
C ASN A 210 -12.37 16.74 -2.07
N GLY A 211 -13.22 17.07 -1.10
CA GLY A 211 -14.38 16.27 -0.73
C GLY A 211 -14.12 15.18 0.31
N TYR A 212 -12.86 14.99 0.74
CA TYR A 212 -12.48 13.98 1.74
C TYR A 212 -11.78 14.54 2.97
N GLN A 213 -11.78 15.87 3.15
CA GLN A 213 -11.06 16.54 4.24
C GLN A 213 -11.57 16.17 5.64
N GLU A 214 -12.83 15.75 5.74
CA GLU A 214 -13.41 15.30 7.00
C GLU A 214 -13.07 13.84 7.33
N GLU A 215 -12.71 13.04 6.31
CA GLU A 215 -12.43 11.63 6.46
C GLU A 215 -10.96 11.34 6.77
N TYR A 216 -10.07 12.20 6.29
CA TYR A 216 -8.62 12.00 6.37
C TYR A 216 -7.93 13.11 7.14
N THR A 217 -7.02 12.72 8.01
CA THR A 217 -6.14 13.69 8.66
C THR A 217 -5.01 14.13 7.74
N SER A 218 -4.72 15.42 7.72
CA SER A 218 -3.59 15.99 6.99
C SER A 218 -2.27 15.91 7.77
N ILE A 219 -2.33 15.63 9.06
CA ILE A 219 -1.17 15.56 9.96
C ILE A 219 -1.21 14.25 10.74
N GLY A 220 -0.05 13.65 10.96
CA GLY A 220 0.07 12.41 11.71
C GLY A 220 -0.29 11.16 10.90
N ASP A 221 -0.62 10.10 11.58
CA ASP A 221 -1.09 8.87 10.95
C ASP A 221 -2.53 9.04 10.45
N PRO A 222 -2.87 8.62 9.21
CA PRO A 222 -4.22 8.72 8.68
C PRO A 222 -5.30 8.04 9.52
N TYR A 223 -4.91 7.08 10.34
CA TYR A 223 -5.80 6.29 11.19
C TYR A 223 -5.67 6.58 12.68
N GLY A 224 -4.93 7.64 13.01
CA GLY A 224 -4.90 8.21 14.35
C GLY A 224 -4.06 7.47 15.36
N LEU A 225 -3.13 6.61 14.96
CA LEU A 225 -2.15 6.09 15.90
C LEU A 225 -1.05 7.14 16.15
N ASP A 226 -0.70 7.31 17.41
CA ASP A 226 0.48 8.08 17.76
C ASP A 226 1.74 7.26 17.48
N PRO A 227 2.75 7.86 16.83
CA PRO A 227 4.02 7.20 16.61
C PRO A 227 4.76 6.99 17.94
N ILE A 228 5.45 5.86 18.09
CA ILE A 228 6.32 5.62 19.22
C ILE A 228 7.60 6.45 19.04
N LEU A 229 7.96 7.24 20.05
CA LEU A 229 9.18 8.02 20.02
C LEU A 229 10.44 7.17 20.30
N PRO A 230 11.53 7.39 19.57
CA PRO A 230 11.60 8.26 18.42
C PRO A 230 10.84 7.66 17.23
N ALA A 231 9.81 8.37 16.77
CA ALA A 231 9.00 7.92 15.62
C ALA A 231 9.80 7.97 14.33
N ILE A 232 10.59 9.00 14.23
CA ILE A 232 11.65 9.17 13.25
C ILE A 232 12.91 9.12 14.11
N ALA A 233 13.56 7.98 14.19
CA ALA A 233 14.85 7.99 14.83
C ALA A 233 15.73 8.94 14.03
N PRO A 234 16.26 10.01 14.63
CA PRO A 234 17.45 10.56 14.07
C PRO A 234 18.44 9.39 14.08
N LEU A 235 18.77 8.91 12.91
CA LEU A 235 19.83 7.92 12.74
C LEU A 235 21.19 8.50 13.14
N PHE A 236 21.18 9.64 13.81
CA PHE A 236 22.31 10.48 14.16
C PHE A 236 22.14 10.93 15.61
N GLY A 237 22.74 10.17 16.48
CA GLY A 237 23.17 10.70 17.77
C GLY A 237 24.44 11.49 17.58
#